data_23a6d53430af06fc8e886b004a6440a5
#
_entry.id   23a6d53430af06fc8e886b004a6440a5
#
_cell.length_a   1.000
_cell.length_b   1.000
_cell.length_c   1.000
_cell.angle_alpha   90.00
_cell.angle_beta   90.00
_cell.angle_gamma   90.00
#
_symmetry.space_group_name_H-M   'P 1'
#
loop_
_entity.id
_entity.type
_entity.pdbx_description
1 polymer ?
#
loop_
_entity_poly.entity_id
_entity_poly.type
_entity_poly.pdbx_seq_one_letter_code
_entity_poly.pdbx_strand_id
1 'polypeptide(L)'
;VCSSDLEDDVFCGPSMVFTNVINPRAVISRKDEYLNTLVKKGATLGANCTIICGIKIGQYAFIGAGSVVTKDVPDFALMVGVPATQIGWISEYGQRMSFTQTEKSIFFCENTGNKYILEDGVCRKVTL
;
A
#
# COMPACT_ATOMS: atom_id res chain seq x y z
N VAL A 1 17.10 -10.37 9.09
CA VAL A 1 16.01 -11.24 8.64
C VAL A 1 14.76 -10.41 8.45
N CYS A 2 14.25 -10.42 7.26
CA CYS A 2 13.02 -9.70 6.94
C CYS A 2 11.81 -10.57 7.25
N SER A 3 10.89 -10.06 8.06
CA SER A 3 9.63 -10.73 8.37
C SER A 3 8.49 -10.20 7.52
N SER A 4 8.79 -9.92 6.25
CA SER A 4 7.81 -9.39 5.30
C SER A 4 7.40 -10.45 4.31
N ASP A 5 6.10 -10.59 4.09
CA ASP A 5 5.52 -11.47 3.09
C ASP A 5 5.05 -10.63 1.91
N LEU A 6 5.63 -10.88 0.75
CA LEU A 6 5.25 -10.20 -0.49
C LEU A 6 4.46 -11.17 -1.36
N GLU A 7 3.25 -10.77 -1.74
CA GLU A 7 2.47 -11.51 -2.71
C GLU A 7 2.98 -11.25 -4.14
N ASP A 8 2.31 -11.83 -5.14
CA ASP A 8 2.76 -11.73 -6.53
C ASP A 8 2.72 -10.30 -7.05
N ASP A 9 3.61 -10.00 -7.99
CA ASP A 9 3.63 -8.74 -8.74
C ASP A 9 3.84 -7.48 -7.88
N VAL A 10 4.46 -7.61 -6.71
CA VAL A 10 4.83 -6.46 -5.89
C VAL A 10 6.10 -5.83 -6.46
N PHE A 11 6.05 -4.52 -6.70
CA PHE A 11 7.22 -3.75 -7.12
C PHE A 11 7.86 -3.09 -5.90
N CYS A 12 9.12 -3.39 -5.67
CA CYS A 12 9.91 -2.73 -4.62
C CYS A 12 10.88 -1.76 -5.27
N GLY A 13 10.67 -0.47 -5.05
CA GLY A 13 11.56 0.57 -5.58
C GLY A 13 12.95 0.51 -4.96
N PRO A 14 13.95 1.11 -5.61
CA PRO A 14 15.32 1.09 -5.09
C PRO A 14 15.40 1.79 -3.73
N SER A 15 16.16 1.20 -2.82
CA SER A 15 16.41 1.73 -1.47
C SER A 15 15.16 1.84 -0.59
N MET A 16 14.09 1.14 -0.92
CA MET A 16 12.98 1.03 0.01
C MET A 16 13.36 0.09 1.15
N VAL A 17 12.74 0.27 2.32
CA VAL A 17 13.11 -0.45 3.54
C VAL A 17 11.87 -0.93 4.28
N PHE A 18 11.94 -2.17 4.79
CA PHE A 18 11.02 -2.67 5.80
C PHE A 18 11.70 -2.66 7.16
N THR A 19 11.03 -2.16 8.20
CA THR A 19 11.51 -2.36 9.56
C THR A 19 10.98 -3.70 10.09
N ASN A 20 11.55 -4.20 11.19
CA ASN A 20 11.13 -5.48 11.77
C ASN A 20 10.76 -5.40 13.25
N VAL A 21 11.06 -4.30 13.91
CA VAL A 21 10.78 -4.08 15.33
C VAL A 21 10.29 -2.65 15.51
N ILE A 22 9.23 -2.49 16.33
CA ILE A 22 8.65 -1.17 16.61
C ILE A 22 9.57 -0.32 17.50
N ASN A 23 10.23 -0.94 18.48
CA ASN A 23 11.04 -0.22 19.45
C ASN A 23 12.46 -0.80 19.55
N PRO A 24 13.32 -0.53 18.56
CA PRO A 24 14.66 -1.10 18.54
C PRO A 24 15.60 -0.42 19.54
N ARG A 25 16.47 -1.23 20.14
CA ARG A 25 17.58 -0.78 20.98
C ARG A 25 18.79 -1.68 20.73
N ALA A 26 19.93 -1.10 20.45
CA ALA A 26 21.13 -1.86 20.10
C ALA A 26 21.58 -2.80 21.23
N VAL A 27 21.41 -2.39 22.49
CA VAL A 27 21.85 -3.15 23.65
C VAL A 27 20.80 -4.11 24.20
N ILE A 28 19.59 -4.12 23.64
CA ILE A 28 18.49 -4.96 24.09
C ILE A 28 18.03 -5.83 22.92
N SER A 29 18.06 -7.15 23.12
CA SER A 29 17.53 -8.07 22.11
C SER A 29 16.02 -7.98 22.07
N ARG A 30 15.46 -7.72 20.89
CA ARG A 30 14.02 -7.68 20.65
C ARG A 30 13.60 -8.65 19.56
N LYS A 31 14.34 -9.76 19.41
CA LYS A 31 14.06 -10.76 18.37
C LYS A 31 12.66 -11.36 18.51
N ASP A 32 12.12 -11.43 19.72
CA ASP A 32 10.77 -11.94 19.97
C ASP A 32 9.70 -10.91 19.67
N GLU A 33 10.10 -9.66 19.35
CA GLU A 33 9.19 -8.57 19.02
C GLU A 33 9.16 -8.25 17.53
N TYR A 34 9.70 -9.16 16.69
CA TYR A 34 9.65 -9.00 15.25
C TYR A 34 8.20 -9.15 14.77
N LEU A 35 7.73 -8.17 14.01
CA LEU A 35 6.38 -8.15 13.46
C LEU A 35 6.43 -8.37 11.95
N ASN A 36 5.53 -9.22 11.48
CA ASN A 36 5.40 -9.50 10.05
C ASN A 36 4.65 -8.38 9.34
N THR A 37 5.11 -8.05 8.15
CA THR A 37 4.45 -7.11 7.26
C THR A 37 3.95 -7.88 6.03
N LEU A 38 2.69 -7.67 5.69
CA LEU A 38 2.10 -8.29 4.50
C LEU A 38 1.91 -7.24 3.41
N VAL A 39 2.47 -7.51 2.23
CA VAL A 39 2.25 -6.68 1.05
C VAL A 39 1.48 -7.49 0.02
N LYS A 40 0.27 -7.06 -0.28
CA LYS A 40 -0.61 -7.80 -1.16
C LYS A 40 -0.27 -7.60 -2.62
N LYS A 41 -0.87 -8.45 -3.45
CA LYS A 41 -0.63 -8.54 -4.88
C LYS A 41 -0.64 -7.18 -5.57
N GLY A 42 0.33 -6.96 -6.43
CA GLY A 42 0.38 -5.82 -7.34
C GLY A 42 0.72 -4.47 -6.70
N ALA A 43 0.97 -4.43 -5.40
CA ALA A 43 1.32 -3.17 -4.74
C ALA A 43 2.66 -2.62 -5.25
N THR A 44 2.77 -1.30 -5.29
CA THR A 44 4.01 -0.60 -5.64
C THR A 44 4.55 0.13 -4.43
N LEU A 45 5.79 -0.19 -4.07
CA LEU A 45 6.50 0.48 -2.97
C LEU A 45 7.55 1.39 -3.60
N GLY A 46 7.32 2.69 -3.53
CA GLY A 46 8.18 3.68 -4.20
C GLY A 46 9.59 3.72 -3.66
N ALA A 47 10.50 4.29 -4.45
CA ALA A 47 11.91 4.42 -4.08
C ALA A 47 12.07 5.14 -2.74
N ASN A 48 12.99 4.65 -1.92
CA ASN A 48 13.31 5.24 -0.61
C ASN A 48 12.14 5.29 0.37
N CYS A 49 11.04 4.56 0.14
CA CYS A 49 9.97 4.51 1.13
C CYS A 49 10.36 3.60 2.29
N THR A 50 9.77 3.86 3.44
CA THR A 50 9.95 3.04 4.65
C THR A 50 8.59 2.48 5.06
N ILE A 51 8.54 1.16 5.22
CA ILE A 51 7.33 0.48 5.67
C ILE A 51 7.57 -0.01 7.10
N ILE A 52 6.82 0.55 8.03
CA ILE A 52 6.90 0.13 9.43
C ILE A 52 6.33 -1.28 9.57
N CYS A 53 6.98 -2.11 10.38
CA CYS A 53 6.59 -3.50 10.56
C CYS A 53 5.19 -3.65 11.18
N GLY A 54 4.57 -4.80 10.91
CA GLY A 54 3.29 -5.17 11.52
C GLY A 54 2.07 -4.60 10.83
N ILE A 55 2.22 -4.01 9.63
CA ILE A 55 1.11 -3.47 8.87
C ILE A 55 0.81 -4.28 7.62
N LYS A 56 -0.32 -3.99 7.00
CA LYS A 56 -0.75 -4.61 5.76
C LYS A 56 -0.85 -3.53 4.67
N ILE A 57 -0.21 -3.79 3.54
CA ILE A 57 -0.34 -2.96 2.34
C ILE A 57 -1.34 -3.66 1.41
N GLY A 58 -2.42 -2.99 1.08
CA GLY A 58 -3.49 -3.57 0.26
C GLY A 58 -3.08 -3.85 -1.18
N GLN A 59 -3.88 -4.67 -1.86
CA GLN A 59 -3.59 -5.03 -3.24
C GLN A 59 -3.61 -3.78 -4.13
N TYR A 60 -2.64 -3.71 -5.05
CA TYR A 60 -2.50 -2.62 -6.00
C TYR A 60 -2.42 -1.22 -5.36
N ALA A 61 -2.12 -1.15 -4.07
CA ALA A 61 -1.83 0.13 -3.42
C ALA A 61 -0.52 0.71 -3.98
N PHE A 62 -0.42 2.02 -3.98
CA PHE A 62 0.76 2.71 -4.47
C PHE A 62 1.31 3.61 -3.38
N ILE A 63 2.55 3.34 -2.98
CA ILE A 63 3.26 4.14 -1.99
C ILE A 63 4.24 5.03 -2.74
N GLY A 64 4.07 6.33 -2.61
CA GLY A 64 4.95 7.30 -3.29
C GLY A 64 6.36 7.27 -2.76
N ALA A 65 7.31 7.68 -3.60
CA ALA A 65 8.72 7.70 -3.23
C ALA A 65 8.97 8.54 -1.98
N GLY A 66 9.86 8.07 -1.11
CA GLY A 66 10.24 8.79 0.11
C GLY A 66 9.20 8.78 1.21
N SER A 67 8.09 8.08 1.06
CA SER A 67 7.03 8.03 2.07
C SER A 67 7.40 7.13 3.24
N VAL A 68 6.82 7.40 4.41
CA VAL A 68 6.95 6.54 5.59
C VAL A 68 5.55 6.05 5.97
N VAL A 69 5.30 4.77 5.73
CA VAL A 69 3.98 4.16 5.97
C VAL A 69 3.94 3.60 7.38
N THR A 70 3.02 4.13 8.19
CA THR A 70 2.91 3.80 9.62
C THR A 70 1.62 3.07 9.98
N LYS A 71 0.70 2.91 9.05
CA LYS A 71 -0.62 2.29 9.26
C LYS A 71 -0.97 1.39 8.09
N ASP A 72 -1.93 0.50 8.29
CA ASP A 72 -2.47 -0.32 7.22
C ASP A 72 -2.93 0.56 6.04
N VAL A 73 -2.71 0.05 4.85
CA VAL A 73 -3.04 0.74 3.60
C VAL A 73 -4.17 -0.01 2.91
N PRO A 74 -5.27 0.68 2.56
CA PRO A 74 -6.38 0.05 1.85
C PRO A 74 -5.99 -0.42 0.44
N ASP A 75 -6.75 -1.38 -0.09
CA ASP A 75 -6.61 -1.79 -1.48
C ASP A 75 -6.80 -0.57 -2.40
N PHE A 76 -5.97 -0.48 -3.44
CA PHE A 76 -6.02 0.59 -4.44
C PHE A 76 -5.80 2.00 -3.89
N ALA A 77 -5.25 2.14 -2.69
CA ALA A 77 -4.98 3.44 -2.10
C ALA A 77 -3.70 4.05 -2.66
N LEU A 78 -3.72 5.35 -2.89
CA LEU A 78 -2.53 6.13 -3.23
C LEU A 78 -2.06 6.87 -1.99
N MET A 79 -0.87 6.53 -1.51
CA MET A 79 -0.31 7.04 -0.24
C MET A 79 0.96 7.82 -0.51
N VAL A 80 1.09 8.98 0.11
CA VAL A 80 2.32 9.78 0.04
C VAL A 80 2.60 10.47 1.36
N GLY A 81 3.86 10.80 1.59
CA GLY A 81 4.27 11.70 2.67
C GLY A 81 4.88 11.00 3.88
N VAL A 82 5.23 11.82 4.88
CA VAL A 82 5.87 11.40 6.13
C VAL A 82 5.16 12.09 7.30
N PRO A 83 4.29 11.40 8.06
CA PRO A 83 3.79 10.05 7.81
C PRO A 83 2.92 10.00 6.54
N ALA A 84 2.89 8.85 5.88
CA ALA A 84 2.10 8.71 4.66
C ALA A 84 0.62 8.87 4.94
N THR A 85 -0.05 9.61 4.06
CA THR A 85 -1.50 9.80 4.10
C THR A 85 -2.09 9.45 2.75
N GLN A 86 -3.34 9.01 2.75
CA GLN A 86 -4.02 8.68 1.51
C GLN A 86 -4.47 9.95 0.79
N ILE A 87 -4.01 10.11 -0.46
CA ILE A 87 -4.38 11.26 -1.28
C ILE A 87 -5.34 10.89 -2.42
N GLY A 88 -5.66 9.62 -2.57
CA GLY A 88 -6.58 9.20 -3.61
C GLY A 88 -6.58 7.69 -3.79
N TRP A 89 -7.03 7.27 -4.97
CA TRP A 89 -7.14 5.89 -5.37
C TRP A 89 -6.44 5.67 -6.71
N ILE A 90 -5.93 4.47 -6.93
CA ILE A 90 -5.15 4.16 -8.13
C ILE A 90 -5.58 2.79 -8.68
N SER A 91 -5.65 2.68 -10.00
CA SER A 91 -6.07 1.44 -10.67
C SER A 91 -4.92 0.43 -10.76
N GLU A 92 -5.22 -0.79 -11.18
CA GLU A 92 -4.18 -1.80 -11.46
C GLU A 92 -3.21 -1.35 -12.55
N TYR A 93 -3.68 -0.52 -13.47
CA TYR A 93 -2.83 0.05 -14.54
C TYR A 93 -1.87 1.11 -14.00
N GLY A 94 -2.17 1.70 -12.84
CA GLY A 94 -1.41 2.83 -12.29
C GLY A 94 -2.02 4.19 -12.62
N GLN A 95 -3.28 4.22 -13.04
CA GLN A 95 -3.99 5.46 -13.30
C GLN A 95 -4.70 5.94 -12.04
N ARG A 96 -4.52 7.20 -11.69
CA ARG A 96 -5.24 7.79 -10.56
C ARG A 96 -6.73 7.84 -10.89
N MET A 97 -7.54 7.32 -9.99
CA MET A 97 -8.99 7.25 -10.17
C MET A 97 -9.67 8.41 -9.48
N SER A 98 -10.60 9.05 -10.19
CA SER A 98 -11.44 10.11 -9.63
C SER A 98 -12.82 9.55 -9.35
N PHE A 99 -13.28 9.70 -8.11
CA PHE A 99 -14.62 9.29 -7.71
C PHE A 99 -15.45 10.51 -7.34
N THR A 100 -16.74 10.46 -7.66
CA THR A 100 -17.68 11.50 -7.23
C THR A 100 -17.97 11.31 -5.73
N GLN A 101 -18.35 12.42 -5.05
CA GLN A 101 -18.64 12.36 -3.62
C GLN A 101 -20.06 11.83 -3.35
N THR A 102 -20.37 10.67 -3.88
CA THR A 102 -21.64 9.98 -3.61
C THR A 102 -21.35 8.72 -2.81
N GLU A 103 -22.36 8.14 -2.17
CA GLU A 103 -22.20 6.93 -1.38
C GLU A 103 -21.61 5.78 -2.17
N LYS A 104 -21.86 5.75 -3.47
CA LYS A 104 -21.33 4.74 -4.39
C LYS A 104 -20.86 5.42 -5.66
N SER A 105 -19.57 5.33 -5.92
CA SER A 105 -18.94 5.91 -7.10
C SER A 105 -18.32 4.83 -7.97
N ILE A 106 -18.36 5.06 -9.29
CA ILE A 106 -17.81 4.13 -10.27
C ILE A 106 -16.76 4.84 -11.09
N PHE A 107 -15.62 4.17 -11.31
CA PHE A 107 -14.57 4.63 -12.21
C PHE A 107 -14.30 3.56 -13.26
N PHE A 108 -14.20 3.97 -14.51
CA PHE A 108 -13.86 3.10 -15.62
C PHE A 108 -12.45 3.42 -16.12
N CYS A 109 -11.56 2.42 -16.09
CA CYS A 109 -10.19 2.58 -16.57
C CYS A 109 -10.15 2.29 -18.08
N GLU A 110 -9.90 3.31 -18.90
CA GLU A 110 -9.87 3.18 -20.35
C GLU A 110 -8.72 2.28 -20.82
N ASN A 111 -7.62 2.26 -20.09
CA ASN A 111 -6.41 1.52 -20.49
C ASN A 111 -6.56 0.01 -20.37
N THR A 112 -7.36 -0.46 -19.42
CA THR A 112 -7.54 -1.89 -19.16
C THR A 112 -8.96 -2.37 -19.40
N GLY A 113 -9.92 -1.44 -19.49
CA GLY A 113 -11.35 -1.78 -19.55
C GLY A 113 -11.92 -2.19 -18.19
N ASN A 114 -11.17 -2.11 -17.13
CA ASN A 114 -11.62 -2.48 -15.79
C ASN A 114 -12.52 -1.41 -15.18
N LYS A 115 -13.49 -1.86 -14.40
CA LYS A 115 -14.39 -1.00 -13.65
C LYS A 115 -14.07 -1.12 -12.16
N TYR A 116 -14.07 0.01 -11.47
CA TYR A 116 -13.83 0.09 -10.02
C TYR A 116 -15.02 0.73 -9.35
N ILE A 117 -15.35 0.25 -8.16
CA ILE A 117 -16.42 0.82 -7.33
C ILE A 117 -15.81 1.25 -6.00
N LEU A 118 -16.11 2.48 -5.61
CA LEU A 118 -15.83 2.99 -4.27
C LEU A 118 -17.15 3.06 -3.52
N GLU A 119 -17.25 2.29 -2.44
CA GLU A 119 -18.44 2.22 -1.61
C GLU A 119 -18.03 2.04 -0.15
N ASP A 120 -18.55 2.86 0.74
CA ASP A 120 -18.24 2.84 2.18
C ASP A 120 -16.74 2.88 2.49
N GLY A 121 -15.99 3.69 1.75
CA GLY A 121 -14.55 3.83 1.93
C GLY A 121 -13.72 2.65 1.43
N VAL A 122 -14.35 1.68 0.77
CA VAL A 122 -13.68 0.50 0.20
C VAL A 122 -13.73 0.56 -1.31
N CYS A 123 -12.55 0.50 -1.94
CA CYS A 123 -12.42 0.44 -3.39
C CYS A 123 -12.21 -1.01 -3.81
N ARG A 124 -12.94 -1.45 -4.82
CA ARG A 124 -12.80 -2.79 -5.38
C ARG A 124 -12.95 -2.79 -6.89
N LYS A 125 -12.24 -3.71 -7.53
CA LYS A 125 -12.38 -3.94 -8.96
C LYS A 125 -13.60 -4.84 -9.19
N VAL A 126 -14.43 -4.47 -10.15
CA VAL A 126 -15.57 -5.29 -10.57
C VAL A 126 -15.14 -6.17 -11.72
N THR A 127 -15.21 -7.49 -11.51
CA THR A 127 -14.99 -8.48 -12.57
C THR A 127 -16.33 -8.77 -13.23
N LEU A 128 -16.34 -8.62 -14.54
CA LEU A 128 -17.51 -8.99 -15.36
C LEU A 128 -17.41 -10.45 -15.78
#